data_bef55da862b98ea48edf3be5aa4e9d62
#
_entry.id   bef55da862b98ea48edf3be5aa4e9d62
#
_cell.length_a   1.000
_cell.length_b   1.000
_cell.length_c   1.000
_cell.angle_alpha   90.00
_cell.angle_beta   90.00
_cell.angle_gamma   90.00
#
_symmetry.space_group_name_H-M   'P 1'
#
loop_
_entity.id
_entity.type
_entity.pdbx_description
1 polymer ?
#
loop_
_entity_poly.entity_id
_entity_poly.type
_entity_poly.pdbx_seq_one_letter_code
_entity_poly.pdbx_strand_id
1 'polypeptide(L)'
;MSWYEALDQWTADYLPDITYEHDAPLSRHTSFRIGGPARRMAFPKDGSQMVLLIEAARTCGARPLVIGNGTNLLFPDEGVDRLVVNTRDMSGVTLDAEGRVAAEAGASLSRVAVFAQQHGLAGLEFAHGIPGSVGGAVCMNAGAYGGEMRQVVREATVLFPEEGIRTLTGEELAFSYRHSLLTDRPDAVVLRAVFALEAGESAAIREKMDELMARRKTSQPLEYPSAGSTFK
;
A
#
# COMPACT_ATOMS: atom_id res chain seq x y z
N MET A 1 32.17 -5.59 3.93
CA MET A 1 31.15 -4.54 3.73
C MET A 1 29.82 -5.17 4.10
N SER A 2 29.08 -4.58 5.00
CA SER A 2 27.74 -5.04 5.35
C SER A 2 26.77 -4.76 4.19
N TRP A 3 25.61 -5.43 4.18
CA TRP A 3 24.60 -5.21 3.14
C TRP A 3 24.14 -3.74 3.09
N TYR A 4 24.05 -3.08 4.24
CA TYR A 4 23.59 -1.70 4.32
C TYR A 4 24.65 -0.71 3.84
N GLU A 5 25.95 -0.92 4.09
CA GLU A 5 27.02 -0.07 3.57
C GLU A 5 27.09 -0.16 2.04
N ALA A 6 26.94 -1.36 1.47
CA ALA A 6 26.89 -1.56 0.03
C ALA A 6 25.67 -0.88 -0.59
N LEU A 7 24.51 -0.96 0.07
CA LEU A 7 23.28 -0.34 -0.40
C LEU A 7 23.35 1.20 -0.26
N ASP A 8 23.92 1.73 0.82
CA ASP A 8 24.15 3.17 1.02
C ASP A 8 24.97 3.77 -0.12
N GLN A 9 26.07 3.11 -0.50
CA GLN A 9 26.89 3.55 -1.63
C GLN A 9 26.12 3.48 -2.95
N TRP A 10 25.41 2.37 -3.19
CA TRP A 10 24.64 2.17 -4.40
C TRP A 10 23.52 3.23 -4.54
N THR A 11 22.78 3.51 -3.48
CA THR A 11 21.71 4.53 -3.50
C THR A 11 22.26 5.92 -3.74
N ALA A 12 23.40 6.26 -3.17
CA ALA A 12 24.06 7.55 -3.40
C ALA A 12 24.48 7.73 -4.86
N ASP A 13 24.95 6.66 -5.51
CA ASP A 13 25.45 6.70 -6.88
C ASP A 13 24.32 6.67 -7.94
N TYR A 14 23.25 5.89 -7.72
CA TYR A 14 22.23 5.59 -8.73
C TYR A 14 20.83 6.11 -8.44
N LEU A 15 20.53 6.43 -7.18
CA LEU A 15 19.25 7.01 -6.75
C LEU A 15 19.44 8.23 -5.83
N PRO A 16 20.23 9.24 -6.23
CA PRO A 16 20.58 10.36 -5.34
C PRO A 16 19.36 11.17 -4.86
N ASP A 17 18.24 11.11 -5.59
CA ASP A 17 17.00 11.83 -5.26
C ASP A 17 16.02 11.01 -4.44
N ILE A 18 16.36 9.78 -4.05
CA ILE A 18 15.49 8.98 -3.19
C ILE A 18 15.57 9.47 -1.74
N THR A 19 14.42 9.57 -1.09
CA THR A 19 14.41 9.78 0.37
C THR A 19 14.87 8.49 1.05
N TYR A 20 15.95 8.58 1.83
CA TYR A 20 16.62 7.44 2.45
C TYR A 20 17.03 7.77 3.88
N GLU A 21 16.61 6.95 4.83
CA GLU A 21 16.82 7.18 6.25
C GLU A 21 17.59 6.02 6.89
N HIS A 22 18.47 6.37 7.85
CA HIS A 22 19.21 5.44 8.68
C HIS A 22 18.54 5.30 10.03
N ASP A 23 18.44 4.08 10.54
CA ASP A 23 17.85 3.76 11.85
C ASP A 23 16.49 4.44 12.08
N ALA A 24 15.65 4.43 11.04
CA ALA A 24 14.35 5.09 11.02
C ALA A 24 13.38 4.47 12.04
N PRO A 25 12.78 5.24 12.95
CA PRO A 25 11.91 4.69 13.99
C PRO A 25 10.57 4.23 13.37
N LEU A 26 10.33 2.92 13.33
CA LEU A 26 9.13 2.31 12.74
C LEU A 26 7.84 2.73 13.45
N SER A 27 7.92 3.13 14.71
CA SER A 27 6.79 3.73 15.44
C SER A 27 6.20 4.97 14.77
N ARG A 28 6.95 5.67 13.93
CA ARG A 28 6.46 6.81 13.12
C ARG A 28 5.80 6.39 11.82
N HIS A 29 5.92 5.10 11.46
CA HIS A 29 5.46 4.54 10.19
C HIS A 29 4.41 3.44 10.38
N THR A 30 3.85 3.32 11.57
CA THR A 30 2.75 2.41 11.91
C THR A 30 1.61 3.15 12.59
N SER A 31 0.37 2.73 12.33
CA SER A 31 -0.80 3.29 13.02
C SER A 31 -0.85 2.92 14.49
N PHE A 32 -0.18 1.83 14.87
CA PHE A 32 -0.05 1.39 16.27
C PHE A 32 0.96 2.22 17.07
N ARG A 33 1.85 2.97 16.36
CA ARG A 33 2.89 3.83 16.93
C ARG A 33 3.87 3.08 17.84
N ILE A 34 4.12 1.81 17.53
CA ILE A 34 5.06 0.91 18.20
C ILE A 34 6.05 0.40 17.17
N GLY A 35 7.29 0.13 17.58
CA GLY A 35 8.36 -0.44 16.78
C GLY A 35 9.66 0.36 16.87
N GLY A 36 10.76 -0.35 17.05
CA GLY A 36 12.11 0.17 17.07
C GLY A 36 12.60 0.60 15.68
N PRO A 37 13.91 0.80 15.51
CA PRO A 37 14.48 1.31 14.27
C PRO A 37 14.49 0.26 13.13
N ALA A 38 14.25 0.71 11.90
CA ALA A 38 14.66 -0.01 10.70
C ALA A 38 16.12 0.34 10.38
N ARG A 39 16.98 -0.65 10.10
CA ARG A 39 18.39 -0.40 9.78
C ARG A 39 18.53 0.60 8.63
N ARG A 40 17.71 0.46 7.59
CA ARG A 40 17.57 1.41 6.49
C ARG A 40 16.12 1.52 6.08
N MET A 41 15.71 2.73 5.71
CA MET A 41 14.36 2.97 5.20
C MET A 41 14.42 3.84 3.96
N ALA A 42 13.72 3.43 2.91
CA ALA A 42 13.70 4.12 1.63
C ALA A 42 12.27 4.41 1.17
N PHE A 43 12.10 5.52 0.46
CA PHE A 43 10.80 6.01 0.01
C PHE A 43 10.85 6.27 -1.51
N PRO A 44 10.66 5.23 -2.35
CA PRO A 44 10.60 5.41 -3.79
C PRO A 44 9.41 6.29 -4.18
N LYS A 45 9.60 7.14 -5.20
CA LYS A 45 8.58 8.08 -5.70
C LYS A 45 7.70 7.47 -6.79
N ASP A 46 8.18 6.42 -7.44
CA ASP A 46 7.51 5.75 -8.54
C ASP A 46 7.94 4.28 -8.68
N GLY A 47 7.29 3.56 -9.60
CA GLY A 47 7.59 2.16 -9.88
C GLY A 47 9.01 1.93 -10.40
N SER A 48 9.61 2.87 -11.12
CA SER A 48 10.97 2.73 -11.66
C SER A 48 12.00 2.78 -10.53
N GLN A 49 11.86 3.74 -9.60
CA GLN A 49 12.71 3.78 -8.40
C GLN A 49 12.51 2.53 -7.52
N MET A 50 11.25 2.04 -7.40
CA MET A 50 10.97 0.80 -6.66
C MET A 50 11.73 -0.38 -7.26
N VAL A 51 11.66 -0.58 -8.57
CA VAL A 51 12.36 -1.69 -9.27
C VAL A 51 13.85 -1.62 -9.02
N LEU A 52 14.47 -0.46 -9.27
CA LEU A 52 15.90 -0.26 -9.09
C LEU A 52 16.33 -0.52 -7.64
N LEU A 53 15.55 -0.05 -6.66
CA LEU A 53 15.84 -0.23 -5.25
C LEU A 53 15.76 -1.72 -4.83
N ILE A 54 14.75 -2.46 -5.31
CA ILE A 54 14.61 -3.90 -5.01
C ILE A 54 15.74 -4.71 -5.64
N GLU A 55 16.15 -4.38 -6.87
CA GLU A 55 17.29 -5.01 -7.54
C GLU A 55 18.62 -4.73 -6.81
N ALA A 56 18.83 -3.48 -6.40
CA ALA A 56 20.00 -3.10 -5.61
C ALA A 56 20.04 -3.84 -4.27
N ALA A 57 18.91 -3.90 -3.57
CA ALA A 57 18.80 -4.61 -2.30
C ALA A 57 19.20 -6.08 -2.46
N ARG A 58 18.70 -6.77 -3.50
CA ARG A 58 19.08 -8.16 -3.79
C ARG A 58 20.58 -8.31 -4.06
N THR A 59 21.14 -7.41 -4.90
CA THR A 59 22.56 -7.43 -5.24
C THR A 59 23.45 -7.22 -4.02
N CYS A 60 23.03 -6.36 -3.09
CA CYS A 60 23.74 -6.10 -1.83
C CYS A 60 23.47 -7.17 -0.74
N GLY A 61 22.63 -8.17 -1.01
CA GLY A 61 22.25 -9.20 -0.03
C GLY A 61 21.27 -8.71 1.04
N ALA A 62 20.63 -7.57 0.83
CA ALA A 62 19.57 -7.05 1.71
C ALA A 62 18.27 -7.85 1.51
N ARG A 63 17.47 -7.89 2.58
CA ARG A 63 16.11 -8.48 2.55
C ARG A 63 15.09 -7.36 2.69
N PRO A 64 14.57 -6.81 1.59
CA PRO A 64 13.61 -5.74 1.66
C PRO A 64 12.30 -6.19 2.33
N LEU A 65 11.70 -5.28 3.08
CA LEU A 65 10.35 -5.37 3.62
C LEU A 65 9.56 -4.18 3.10
N VAL A 66 8.62 -4.43 2.18
CA VAL A 66 7.80 -3.37 1.62
C VAL A 66 6.58 -3.12 2.49
N ILE A 67 6.36 -1.87 2.85
CA ILE A 67 5.22 -1.43 3.67
C ILE A 67 4.47 -0.28 3.00
N GLY A 68 3.18 -0.19 3.29
CA GLY A 68 2.37 0.99 2.99
C GLY A 68 2.22 1.89 4.22
N ASN A 69 0.97 2.23 4.57
CA ASN A 69 0.66 3.07 5.74
C ASN A 69 0.90 2.40 7.11
N GLY A 70 1.41 1.17 7.15
CA GLY A 70 1.71 0.47 8.40
C GLY A 70 0.50 0.21 9.31
N THR A 71 -0.70 0.08 8.72
CA THR A 71 -1.96 -0.02 9.49
C THR A 71 -2.32 -1.45 9.92
N ASN A 72 -1.55 -2.44 9.47
CA ASN A 72 -1.72 -3.85 9.80
C ASN A 72 -0.38 -4.49 10.21
N LEU A 73 0.50 -3.70 10.81
CA LEU A 73 1.85 -4.12 11.16
C LEU A 73 2.16 -3.81 12.62
N LEU A 74 2.85 -4.75 13.26
CA LEU A 74 3.46 -4.59 14.57
C LEU A 74 4.95 -4.95 14.44
N PHE A 75 5.81 -4.03 14.85
CA PHE A 75 7.25 -4.23 14.84
C PHE A 75 7.79 -4.40 16.28
N PRO A 76 8.86 -5.18 16.45
CA PRO A 76 9.52 -5.34 17.75
C PRO A 76 10.21 -4.04 18.18
N ASP A 77 10.39 -3.86 19.49
CA ASP A 77 11.04 -2.67 20.08
C ASP A 77 12.54 -2.60 19.73
N GLU A 78 13.18 -3.75 19.50
CA GLU A 78 14.56 -3.84 19.05
C GLU A 78 14.74 -3.37 17.60
N GLY A 79 13.64 -3.21 16.87
CA GLY A 79 13.66 -2.84 15.46
C GLY A 79 13.93 -4.04 14.53
N VAL A 80 14.31 -3.74 13.29
CA VAL A 80 14.58 -4.74 12.26
C VAL A 80 15.90 -4.47 11.53
N ASP A 81 16.74 -5.47 11.40
CA ASP A 81 17.95 -5.42 10.58
C ASP A 81 17.63 -5.73 9.11
N ARG A 82 16.81 -4.83 8.52
CA ARG A 82 16.32 -4.95 7.13
C ARG A 82 16.30 -3.58 6.47
N LEU A 83 16.26 -3.60 5.13
CA LEU A 83 15.77 -2.48 4.34
C LEU A 83 14.23 -2.47 4.42
N VAL A 84 13.65 -1.42 4.98
CA VAL A 84 12.21 -1.16 4.90
C VAL A 84 11.95 -0.20 3.74
N VAL A 85 11.08 -0.60 2.81
CA VAL A 85 10.68 0.24 1.67
C VAL A 85 9.25 0.70 1.89
N ASN A 86 9.07 2.00 2.10
CA ASN A 86 7.75 2.58 2.32
C ASN A 86 7.22 3.21 1.03
N THR A 87 6.06 2.75 0.58
CA THR A 87 5.45 3.18 -0.69
C THR A 87 4.75 4.54 -0.62
N ARG A 88 4.75 5.25 0.50
CA ARG A 88 3.93 6.47 0.73
C ARG A 88 4.11 7.54 -0.36
N ASP A 89 5.30 7.65 -0.94
CA ASP A 89 5.62 8.67 -1.95
C ASP A 89 5.14 8.25 -3.36
N MET A 90 4.86 6.95 -3.58
CA MET A 90 4.17 6.43 -4.76
C MET A 90 2.66 6.64 -4.62
N SER A 91 2.19 7.87 -4.69
CA SER A 91 0.82 8.25 -4.31
C SER A 91 -0.05 8.78 -5.45
N GLY A 92 0.36 8.58 -6.70
CA GLY A 92 -0.40 9.02 -7.88
C GLY A 92 -1.76 8.35 -7.98
N VAL A 93 -2.79 9.14 -8.36
CA VAL A 93 -4.13 8.65 -8.69
C VAL A 93 -4.58 9.36 -9.96
N THR A 94 -4.96 8.62 -10.98
CA THR A 94 -5.32 9.13 -12.30
C THR A 94 -6.49 8.35 -12.90
N LEU A 95 -7.10 8.87 -13.95
CA LEU A 95 -7.87 8.04 -14.87
C LEU A 95 -6.93 7.48 -15.94
N ASP A 96 -7.13 6.22 -16.31
CA ASP A 96 -6.46 5.62 -17.48
C ASP A 96 -7.15 6.01 -18.80
N ALA A 97 -6.67 5.47 -19.92
CA ALA A 97 -7.20 5.77 -21.23
C ALA A 97 -8.67 5.32 -21.42
N GLU A 98 -9.12 4.35 -20.65
CA GLU A 98 -10.49 3.85 -20.64
C GLU A 98 -11.38 4.54 -19.58
N GLY A 99 -10.87 5.56 -18.91
CA GLY A 99 -11.59 6.31 -17.88
C GLY A 99 -11.71 5.58 -16.54
N ARG A 100 -10.90 4.54 -16.29
CA ARG A 100 -10.89 3.79 -15.03
C ARG A 100 -9.94 4.44 -14.03
N VAL A 101 -10.26 4.36 -12.75
CA VAL A 101 -9.37 4.84 -11.71
C VAL A 101 -8.14 3.93 -11.60
N ALA A 102 -6.97 4.52 -11.70
CA ALA A 102 -5.70 3.87 -11.52
C ALA A 102 -4.92 4.56 -10.41
N ALA A 103 -4.38 3.79 -9.47
CA ALA A 103 -3.68 4.33 -8.31
C ALA A 103 -2.38 3.58 -8.02
N GLU A 104 -1.34 4.31 -7.68
CA GLU A 104 -0.07 3.76 -7.22
C GLU A 104 -0.20 3.13 -5.83
N ALA A 105 0.70 2.21 -5.52
CA ALA A 105 0.64 1.36 -4.33
C ALA A 105 0.59 2.13 -3.00
N GLY A 106 1.22 3.29 -2.91
CA GLY A 106 1.26 4.14 -1.73
C GLY A 106 0.06 5.09 -1.60
N ALA A 107 -0.78 5.23 -2.63
CA ALA A 107 -1.96 6.07 -2.55
C ALA A 107 -2.89 5.60 -1.41
N SER A 108 -3.36 6.53 -0.57
CA SER A 108 -4.30 6.18 0.49
C SER A 108 -5.66 5.81 -0.09
N LEU A 109 -6.31 4.80 0.48
CA LEU A 109 -7.65 4.37 0.04
C LEU A 109 -8.68 5.49 0.12
N SER A 110 -8.60 6.34 1.15
CA SER A 110 -9.45 7.50 1.29
C SER A 110 -9.31 8.47 0.11
N ARG A 111 -8.05 8.75 -0.32
CA ARG A 111 -7.79 9.62 -1.48
C ARG A 111 -8.33 9.02 -2.78
N VAL A 112 -8.14 7.71 -2.98
CA VAL A 112 -8.66 7.01 -4.18
C VAL A 112 -10.18 7.03 -4.20
N ALA A 113 -10.85 6.78 -3.07
CA ALA A 113 -12.31 6.85 -2.95
C ALA A 113 -12.86 8.26 -3.23
N VAL A 114 -12.20 9.30 -2.70
CA VAL A 114 -12.57 10.70 -2.98
C VAL A 114 -12.36 11.04 -4.46
N PHE A 115 -11.26 10.60 -5.06
CA PHE A 115 -11.00 10.80 -6.49
C PHE A 115 -12.08 10.13 -7.36
N ALA A 116 -12.45 8.87 -7.05
CA ALA A 116 -13.52 8.15 -7.74
C ALA A 116 -14.86 8.90 -7.62
N GLN A 117 -15.23 9.35 -6.41
CA GLN A 117 -16.45 10.13 -6.14
C GLN A 117 -16.50 11.42 -6.98
N GLN A 118 -15.38 12.16 -7.07
CA GLN A 118 -15.29 13.39 -7.87
C GLN A 118 -15.51 13.17 -9.37
N HIS A 119 -15.25 11.94 -9.85
CA HIS A 119 -15.45 11.54 -11.24
C HIS A 119 -16.77 10.77 -11.46
N GLY A 120 -17.67 10.73 -10.47
CA GLY A 120 -18.94 10.01 -10.58
C GLY A 120 -18.79 8.49 -10.72
N LEU A 121 -17.76 7.91 -10.06
CA LEU A 121 -17.46 6.49 -10.11
C LEU A 121 -17.72 5.85 -8.74
N ALA A 122 -18.75 5.00 -8.68
CA ALA A 122 -19.21 4.29 -7.50
C ALA A 122 -18.50 2.94 -7.32
N GLY A 123 -18.40 2.46 -6.07
CA GLY A 123 -17.88 1.14 -5.70
C GLY A 123 -16.74 1.19 -4.68
N LEU A 124 -16.13 2.35 -4.43
CA LEU A 124 -15.05 2.54 -3.44
C LEU A 124 -15.51 3.21 -2.14
N GLU A 125 -16.81 3.38 -1.90
CA GLU A 125 -17.35 4.06 -0.73
C GLU A 125 -16.90 3.36 0.58
N PHE A 126 -16.87 2.02 0.58
CA PHE A 126 -16.41 1.22 1.73
C PHE A 126 -14.94 1.48 2.10
N ALA A 127 -14.13 1.85 1.10
CA ALA A 127 -12.68 2.04 1.26
C ALA A 127 -12.32 3.40 1.86
N HIS A 128 -13.23 4.40 1.80
CA HIS A 128 -12.98 5.76 2.27
C HIS A 128 -12.53 5.82 3.74
N GLY A 129 -13.10 4.99 4.59
CA GLY A 129 -12.74 4.93 6.01
C GLY A 129 -11.57 4.00 6.35
N ILE A 130 -11.03 3.24 5.42
CA ILE A 130 -9.92 2.31 5.68
C ILE A 130 -8.59 3.07 5.65
N PRO A 131 -7.79 3.09 6.73
CA PRO A 131 -6.56 3.90 6.82
C PRO A 131 -5.36 3.26 6.09
N GLY A 132 -5.60 2.41 5.10
CA GLY A 132 -4.60 1.67 4.34
C GLY A 132 -4.13 2.38 3.07
N SER A 133 -3.09 1.83 2.46
CA SER A 133 -2.64 2.14 1.10
C SER A 133 -3.17 1.13 0.08
N VAL A 134 -3.19 1.49 -1.20
CA VAL A 134 -3.65 0.64 -2.30
C VAL A 134 -2.89 -0.69 -2.33
N GLY A 135 -1.54 -0.68 -2.27
CA GLY A 135 -0.75 -1.90 -2.31
C GLY A 135 -1.08 -2.86 -1.15
N GLY A 136 -1.15 -2.32 0.08
CA GLY A 136 -1.55 -3.12 1.24
C GLY A 136 -2.99 -3.64 1.15
N ALA A 137 -3.90 -2.84 0.59
CA ALA A 137 -5.30 -3.23 0.41
C ALA A 137 -5.47 -4.36 -0.60
N VAL A 138 -4.76 -4.30 -1.73
CA VAL A 138 -4.74 -5.39 -2.74
C VAL A 138 -4.17 -6.66 -2.13
N CYS A 139 -3.03 -6.56 -1.44
CA CYS A 139 -2.39 -7.71 -0.79
C CYS A 139 -3.33 -8.42 0.19
N MET A 140 -4.03 -7.66 1.04
CA MET A 140 -4.89 -8.17 2.12
C MET A 140 -6.35 -8.38 1.72
N ASN A 141 -6.76 -8.14 0.46
CA ASN A 141 -8.16 -8.03 0.10
C ASN A 141 -8.94 -7.19 1.14
N ALA A 142 -8.48 -5.96 1.36
CA ALA A 142 -9.03 -5.10 2.39
C ALA A 142 -10.52 -4.85 2.15
N GLY A 143 -11.30 -4.86 3.22
CA GLY A 143 -12.74 -4.67 3.12
C GLY A 143 -13.37 -4.18 4.43
N ALA A 144 -14.50 -3.50 4.29
CA ALA A 144 -15.32 -3.00 5.38
C ALA A 144 -16.78 -2.86 4.90
N TYR A 145 -17.72 -3.02 5.80
CA TYR A 145 -19.15 -2.76 5.54
C TYR A 145 -19.74 -3.53 4.34
N GLY A 146 -19.26 -4.76 4.12
CA GLY A 146 -19.70 -5.62 3.00
C GLY A 146 -19.01 -5.38 1.66
N GLY A 147 -18.18 -4.32 1.55
CA GLY A 147 -17.32 -4.10 0.40
C GLY A 147 -15.90 -4.63 0.63
N GLU A 148 -15.21 -5.08 -0.42
CA GLU A 148 -13.82 -5.54 -0.39
C GLU A 148 -13.12 -5.37 -1.75
N MET A 149 -11.78 -5.40 -1.76
CA MET A 149 -10.97 -5.12 -2.96
C MET A 149 -11.30 -6.05 -4.13
N ARG A 150 -11.59 -7.33 -3.90
CA ARG A 150 -11.93 -8.28 -4.98
C ARG A 150 -13.13 -7.85 -5.83
N GLN A 151 -14.02 -7.00 -5.29
CA GLN A 151 -15.21 -6.54 -6.00
C GLN A 151 -14.91 -5.41 -6.99
N VAL A 152 -13.81 -4.70 -6.77
CA VAL A 152 -13.49 -3.48 -7.50
C VAL A 152 -12.13 -3.48 -8.18
N VAL A 153 -11.18 -4.33 -7.76
CA VAL A 153 -9.86 -4.44 -8.42
C VAL A 153 -10.01 -5.21 -9.73
N ARG A 154 -9.75 -4.54 -10.84
CA ARG A 154 -9.69 -5.16 -12.16
C ARG A 154 -8.36 -5.85 -12.39
N GLU A 155 -7.27 -5.15 -12.07
CA GLU A 155 -5.92 -5.65 -12.27
C GLU A 155 -4.93 -4.91 -11.35
N ALA A 156 -3.79 -5.55 -11.09
CA ALA A 156 -2.67 -4.95 -10.39
C ALA A 156 -1.36 -5.20 -11.13
N THR A 157 -0.53 -4.16 -11.25
CA THR A 157 0.86 -4.28 -11.72
C THR A 157 1.72 -4.63 -10.53
N VAL A 158 2.43 -5.75 -10.62
CA VAL A 158 3.20 -6.35 -9.52
C VAL A 158 4.62 -6.63 -9.99
N LEU A 159 5.59 -6.23 -9.19
CA LEU A 159 6.99 -6.62 -9.35
C LEU A 159 7.24 -7.94 -8.60
N PHE A 160 7.66 -8.96 -9.31
CA PHE A 160 8.22 -10.19 -8.76
C PHE A 160 9.74 -10.12 -8.96
N PRO A 161 10.56 -10.05 -7.90
CA PRO A 161 11.99 -9.76 -8.03
C PRO A 161 12.80 -10.72 -8.92
N GLU A 162 12.30 -11.94 -9.14
CA GLU A 162 12.95 -12.94 -10.00
C GLU A 162 12.28 -13.11 -11.37
N GLU A 163 11.01 -12.69 -11.49
CA GLU A 163 10.19 -12.90 -12.68
C GLU A 163 9.96 -11.59 -13.47
N GLY A 164 10.30 -10.44 -12.88
CA GLY A 164 10.03 -9.13 -13.46
C GLY A 164 8.64 -8.58 -13.13
N ILE A 165 8.22 -7.56 -13.90
CA ILE A 165 6.93 -6.92 -13.72
C ILE A 165 5.85 -7.71 -14.48
N ARG A 166 4.73 -7.96 -13.79
CA ARG A 166 3.54 -8.60 -14.37
C ARG A 166 2.29 -7.81 -14.00
N THR A 167 1.32 -7.81 -14.90
CA THR A 167 -0.03 -7.35 -14.60
C THR A 167 -0.90 -8.58 -14.34
N LEU A 168 -1.44 -8.65 -13.14
CA LEU A 168 -2.35 -9.72 -12.71
C LEU A 168 -3.78 -9.20 -12.73
N THR A 169 -4.69 -9.96 -13.32
CA THR A 169 -6.13 -9.69 -13.27
C THR A 169 -6.70 -9.93 -11.86
N GLY A 170 -7.90 -9.42 -11.59
CA GLY A 170 -8.60 -9.70 -10.33
C GLY A 170 -8.78 -11.20 -10.06
N GLU A 171 -8.95 -12.02 -11.11
CA GLU A 171 -9.03 -13.48 -11.00
C GLU A 171 -7.68 -14.10 -10.61
N GLU A 172 -6.60 -13.71 -11.29
CA GLU A 172 -5.23 -14.19 -10.98
C GLU A 172 -4.75 -13.78 -9.59
N LEU A 173 -5.26 -12.68 -9.03
CA LEU A 173 -4.99 -12.27 -7.65
C LEU A 173 -5.62 -13.22 -6.62
N ALA A 174 -6.51 -14.13 -7.02
CA ALA A 174 -7.07 -15.22 -6.21
C ALA A 174 -7.58 -14.76 -4.83
N PHE A 175 -8.31 -13.67 -4.80
CA PHE A 175 -8.79 -13.05 -3.56
C PHE A 175 -9.69 -13.96 -2.74
N SER A 176 -9.43 -14.01 -1.45
CA SER A 176 -10.30 -14.61 -0.43
C SER A 176 -10.37 -13.72 0.82
N TYR A 177 -11.00 -14.16 1.89
CA TYR A 177 -11.14 -13.37 3.11
C TYR A 177 -9.77 -12.99 3.70
N ARG A 178 -9.45 -11.69 3.67
CA ARG A 178 -8.16 -11.12 4.16
C ARG A 178 -6.93 -11.75 3.50
N HIS A 179 -7.04 -12.17 2.25
CA HIS A 179 -6.00 -12.89 1.54
C HIS A 179 -6.04 -12.61 0.03
N SER A 180 -4.88 -12.63 -0.61
CA SER A 180 -4.68 -12.72 -2.06
C SER A 180 -3.46 -13.58 -2.37
N LEU A 181 -3.23 -13.92 -3.62
CA LEU A 181 -1.99 -14.57 -4.09
C LEU A 181 -0.72 -13.88 -3.53
N LEU A 182 -0.75 -12.55 -3.37
CA LEU A 182 0.39 -11.78 -2.89
C LEU A 182 0.70 -12.00 -1.40
N THR A 183 -0.25 -12.51 -0.63
CA THR A 183 -0.01 -12.91 0.77
C THR A 183 0.90 -14.13 0.84
N ASP A 184 0.86 -15.02 -0.16
CA ASP A 184 1.70 -16.21 -0.27
C ASP A 184 3.05 -15.91 -0.96
N ARG A 185 3.19 -14.71 -1.51
CA ARG A 185 4.40 -14.22 -2.20
C ARG A 185 4.92 -12.96 -1.49
N PRO A 186 5.58 -13.11 -0.33
CA PRO A 186 6.06 -11.97 0.49
C PRO A 186 7.17 -11.15 -0.18
N ASP A 187 7.73 -11.65 -1.27
CA ASP A 187 8.71 -11.00 -2.14
C ASP A 187 8.04 -10.08 -3.18
N ALA A 188 6.77 -10.33 -3.51
CA ALA A 188 6.05 -9.57 -4.54
C ALA A 188 5.69 -8.16 -4.05
N VAL A 189 5.82 -7.18 -4.94
CA VAL A 189 5.58 -5.77 -4.65
C VAL A 189 4.51 -5.21 -5.58
N VAL A 190 3.39 -4.79 -5.03
CA VAL A 190 2.38 -4.05 -5.80
C VAL A 190 2.94 -2.67 -6.17
N LEU A 191 2.91 -2.33 -7.44
CA LEU A 191 3.31 -1.02 -7.96
C LEU A 191 2.11 -0.12 -8.19
N ARG A 192 1.02 -0.67 -8.75
CA ARG A 192 -0.20 0.05 -9.14
C ARG A 192 -1.39 -0.89 -9.16
N ALA A 193 -2.59 -0.37 -8.94
CA ALA A 193 -3.84 -1.08 -9.20
C ALA A 193 -4.77 -0.25 -10.08
N VAL A 194 -5.61 -0.92 -10.88
CA VAL A 194 -6.69 -0.34 -11.68
C VAL A 194 -8.02 -0.88 -11.15
N PHE A 195 -8.99 0.02 -10.99
CA PHE A 195 -10.29 -0.30 -10.42
C PHE A 195 -11.38 -0.28 -11.50
N ALA A 196 -12.22 -1.32 -11.52
CA ALA A 196 -13.45 -1.36 -12.29
C ALA A 196 -14.59 -0.83 -11.41
N LEU A 197 -15.04 0.39 -11.69
CA LEU A 197 -16.07 1.10 -10.95
C LEU A 197 -17.25 1.39 -11.86
N GLU A 198 -18.43 1.59 -11.27
CA GLU A 198 -19.66 1.87 -11.99
C GLU A 198 -19.93 3.37 -12.03
N ALA A 199 -20.57 3.84 -13.10
CA ALA A 199 -21.03 5.23 -13.14
C ALA A 199 -22.13 5.46 -12.09
N GLY A 200 -22.03 6.57 -11.36
CA GLY A 200 -22.99 6.92 -10.30
C GLY A 200 -23.05 8.43 -10.06
N GLU A 201 -24.10 8.85 -9.37
CA GLU A 201 -24.26 10.24 -8.97
C GLU A 201 -23.28 10.62 -7.86
N SER A 202 -22.42 11.62 -8.12
CA SER A 202 -21.38 12.06 -7.20
C SER A 202 -21.90 12.40 -5.80
N ALA A 203 -23.12 13.00 -5.72
CA ALA A 203 -23.76 13.33 -4.45
C ALA A 203 -24.17 12.08 -3.66
N ALA A 204 -24.74 11.07 -4.32
CA ALA A 204 -25.15 9.81 -3.69
C ALA A 204 -23.93 9.00 -3.19
N ILE A 205 -22.85 8.97 -4.00
CA ILE A 205 -21.58 8.36 -3.61
C ILE A 205 -21.04 9.03 -2.34
N ARG A 206 -21.06 10.38 -2.31
CA ARG A 206 -20.60 11.14 -1.15
C ARG A 206 -21.43 10.88 0.10
N GLU A 207 -22.77 10.87 -0.03
CA GLU A 207 -23.67 10.55 1.07
C GLU A 207 -23.35 9.16 1.67
N LYS A 208 -23.10 8.16 0.81
CA LYS A 208 -22.72 6.82 1.23
C LYS A 208 -21.37 6.78 1.96
N MET A 209 -20.38 7.51 1.45
CA MET A 209 -19.07 7.63 2.12
C MET A 209 -19.21 8.25 3.52
N ASP A 210 -20.01 9.30 3.65
CA ASP A 210 -20.24 10.01 4.92
C ASP A 210 -21.02 9.12 5.91
N GLU A 211 -22.03 8.36 5.46
CA GLU A 211 -22.74 7.35 6.26
C GLU A 211 -21.76 6.33 6.84
N LEU A 212 -20.93 5.72 5.98
CA LEU A 212 -19.99 4.67 6.42
C LEU A 212 -18.92 5.23 7.36
N MET A 213 -18.46 6.46 7.13
CA MET A 213 -17.53 7.14 8.03
C MET A 213 -18.17 7.44 9.39
N ALA A 214 -19.44 7.87 9.43
CA ALA A 214 -20.18 8.11 10.66
C ALA A 214 -20.32 6.81 11.48
N ARG A 215 -20.69 5.70 10.83
CA ARG A 215 -20.75 4.37 11.45
C ARG A 215 -19.40 3.97 12.04
N ARG A 216 -18.30 4.24 11.33
CA ARG A 216 -16.95 3.94 11.81
C ARG A 216 -16.59 4.75 13.06
N LYS A 217 -16.86 6.05 13.06
CA LYS A 217 -16.61 6.93 14.21
C LYS A 217 -17.38 6.53 15.47
N THR A 218 -18.60 5.98 15.29
CA THR A 218 -19.41 5.50 16.42
C THR A 218 -18.89 4.18 17.00
N SER A 219 -18.28 3.32 16.16
CA SER A 219 -17.88 1.96 16.57
C SER A 219 -16.39 1.83 16.92
N GLN A 220 -15.56 2.81 16.59
CA GLN A 220 -14.11 2.73 16.79
C GLN A 220 -13.54 4.04 17.35
N PRO A 221 -12.63 3.98 18.36
CA PRO A 221 -11.97 5.15 18.92
C PRO A 221 -10.84 5.63 17.99
N LEU A 222 -11.17 6.40 16.95
CA LEU A 222 -10.25 6.81 15.88
C LEU A 222 -9.13 7.76 16.35
N GLU A 223 -9.28 8.38 17.51
CA GLU A 223 -8.30 9.29 18.12
C GLU A 223 -7.11 8.58 18.76
N TYR A 224 -7.22 7.28 19.01
CA TYR A 224 -6.13 6.49 19.61
C TYR A 224 -5.36 5.68 18.57
N PRO A 225 -4.08 5.36 18.86
CA PRO A 225 -3.34 4.36 18.09
C PRO A 225 -4.11 3.04 18.03
N SER A 226 -4.17 2.42 16.87
CA SER A 226 -4.96 1.21 16.67
C SER A 226 -4.21 0.17 15.85
N ALA A 227 -4.27 -1.09 16.28
CA ALA A 227 -3.81 -2.25 15.52
C ALA A 227 -4.89 -2.83 14.59
N GLY A 228 -6.06 -2.19 14.50
CA GLY A 228 -7.22 -2.72 13.77
C GLY A 228 -7.97 -3.80 14.56
N SER A 229 -8.83 -4.55 13.85
CA SER A 229 -9.59 -5.66 14.44
C SER A 229 -8.72 -6.92 14.51
N THR A 230 -8.36 -7.32 15.71
CA THR A 230 -7.49 -8.49 15.96
C THR A 230 -8.28 -9.80 15.97
N PHE A 231 -9.55 -9.75 16.35
CA PHE A 231 -10.42 -10.93 16.41
C PHE A 231 -11.49 -10.89 15.31
N LYS A 232 -11.90 -12.07 14.85
CA LYS A 232 -12.95 -12.29 13.85
C LYS A 232 -14.32 -12.41 14.50
#